data_d2150505a56a946e9df38593ed96abc3
#
_entry.id   d2150505a56a946e9df38593ed96abc3
#
_cell.length_a   1.000
_cell.length_b   1.000
_cell.length_c   1.000
_cell.angle_alpha   90.00
_cell.angle_beta   90.00
_cell.angle_gamma   90.00
#
_symmetry.space_group_name_H-M   'P 1'
#
loop_
_entity.id
_entity.type
_entity.pdbx_description
1 polymer ?
#
loop_
_entity_poly.entity_id
_entity_poly.type
_entity_poly.pdbx_seq_one_letter_code
_entity_poly.pdbx_strand_id
1 'polypeptide(L)'
;GLRAFTIYLKEIPIPKIDKESQKPFIKLVDEILEAKQKIKDYKPLLDEAIKNNNFDREIALKKELENLENICTTNEKTIDQMVYKLYDLTPDEIKIVEGV
;
A
#
# COMPACT_ATOMS: atom_id res chain seq x y z
N GLY A 1 0.33 8.33 -5.67
CA GLY A 1 0.70 7.05 -5.12
C GLY A 1 2.08 6.58 -5.55
N LEU A 2 2.42 5.36 -5.22
CA LEU A 2 3.76 4.80 -5.48
C LEU A 2 4.17 4.84 -6.95
N ARG A 3 3.23 4.65 -7.84
CA ARG A 3 3.49 4.67 -9.29
C ARG A 3 3.90 6.05 -9.77
N ALA A 4 3.18 7.08 -9.37
CA ALA A 4 3.51 8.46 -9.71
C ALA A 4 4.85 8.85 -9.11
N PHE A 5 5.11 8.41 -7.90
CA PHE A 5 6.37 8.63 -7.21
C PHE A 5 7.56 7.99 -7.93
N THR A 6 7.39 6.78 -8.46
CA THR A 6 8.44 6.10 -9.23
C THR A 6 8.83 6.89 -10.48
N ILE A 7 7.85 7.49 -11.16
CA ILE A 7 8.11 8.34 -12.32
C ILE A 7 8.88 9.60 -11.91
N TYR A 8 8.48 10.22 -10.81
CA TYR A 8 9.14 11.40 -10.27
C TYR A 8 10.59 11.14 -9.88
N LEU A 9 10.86 9.98 -9.24
CA LEU A 9 12.19 9.59 -8.81
C LEU A 9 13.21 9.46 -9.94
N LYS A 10 12.78 9.20 -11.16
CA LYS A 10 13.65 9.11 -12.31
C LYS A 10 14.28 10.46 -12.69
N GLU A 11 13.66 11.55 -12.26
CA GLU A 11 14.08 12.90 -12.61
C GLU A 11 14.91 13.58 -11.53
N ILE A 12 14.91 13.03 -10.30
CA ILE A 12 15.65 13.58 -9.17
C ILE A 12 16.61 12.56 -8.58
N PRO A 13 17.78 13.00 -8.06
CA PRO A 13 18.72 12.08 -7.41
C PRO A 13 18.09 11.42 -6.19
N ILE A 14 18.30 10.13 -6.04
CA ILE A 14 17.85 9.40 -4.86
C ILE A 14 18.76 9.72 -3.70
N PRO A 15 18.26 10.28 -2.59
CA PRO A 15 19.12 10.56 -1.43
C PRO A 15 19.59 9.26 -0.79
N LYS A 16 20.80 9.27 -0.26
CA LYS A 16 21.33 8.13 0.49
C LYS A 16 20.60 8.05 1.81
N ILE A 17 20.03 6.88 2.08
CA ILE A 17 19.33 6.59 3.33
C ILE A 17 20.14 5.57 4.10
N ASP A 18 20.38 5.81 5.39
CA ASP A 18 21.03 4.83 6.24
C ASP A 18 20.10 3.64 6.55
N LYS A 19 20.67 2.58 7.09
CA LYS A 19 19.91 1.36 7.38
C LYS A 19 18.79 1.60 8.40
N GLU A 20 19.00 2.47 9.35
CA GLU A 20 17.98 2.80 10.36
C GLU A 20 16.79 3.49 9.74
N SER A 21 17.02 4.43 8.83
CA SER A 21 15.93 5.12 8.12
C SER A 21 15.19 4.23 7.14
N GLN A 22 15.82 3.15 6.66
CA GLN A 22 15.22 2.18 5.76
C GLN A 22 14.23 1.23 6.48
N LYS A 23 14.47 0.94 7.75
CA LYS A 23 13.65 -0.03 8.50
C LYS A 23 12.15 0.25 8.47
N PRO A 24 11.67 1.49 8.72
CA PRO A 24 10.23 1.77 8.66
C PRO A 24 9.63 1.51 7.27
N PHE A 25 10.37 1.84 6.21
CA PHE A 25 9.92 1.57 4.84
C PHE A 25 9.78 0.08 4.58
N ILE A 26 10.78 -0.70 4.97
CA ILE A 26 10.79 -2.15 4.79
C ILE A 26 9.61 -2.78 5.51
N LYS A 27 9.36 -2.37 6.75
CA LYS A 27 8.24 -2.87 7.54
C LYS A 27 6.89 -2.61 6.85
N LEU A 28 6.68 -1.37 6.38
CA LEU A 28 5.43 -0.99 5.71
C LEU A 28 5.24 -1.75 4.39
N VAL A 29 6.32 -1.93 3.62
CA VAL A 29 6.27 -2.69 2.36
C VAL A 29 5.96 -4.15 2.64
N ASP A 30 6.60 -4.75 3.64
CA ASP A 30 6.36 -6.15 4.01
C ASP A 30 4.91 -6.37 4.42
N GLU A 31 4.31 -5.43 5.17
CA GLU A 31 2.90 -5.50 5.55
C GLU A 31 1.98 -5.43 4.33
N ILE A 32 2.30 -4.59 3.35
CA ILE A 32 1.54 -4.49 2.10
C ILE A 32 1.63 -5.81 1.33
N LEU A 33 2.83 -6.38 1.19
CA LEU A 33 3.03 -7.62 0.46
C LEU A 33 2.27 -8.78 1.11
N GLU A 34 2.32 -8.86 2.42
CA GLU A 34 1.58 -9.88 3.18
C GLU A 34 0.07 -9.71 3.00
N ALA A 35 -0.44 -8.47 3.10
CA ALA A 35 -1.85 -8.19 2.92
C ALA A 35 -2.32 -8.53 1.49
N LYS A 36 -1.53 -8.20 0.47
CA LYS A 36 -1.84 -8.54 -0.92
C LYS A 36 -1.87 -10.04 -1.16
N GLN A 37 -0.96 -10.79 -0.54
CA GLN A 37 -0.97 -12.24 -0.64
C GLN A 37 -2.24 -12.84 -0.02
N LYS A 38 -2.64 -12.36 1.14
CA LYS A 38 -3.89 -12.79 1.80
C LYS A 38 -5.11 -12.45 0.97
N ILE A 39 -5.16 -11.27 0.36
CA ILE A 39 -6.25 -10.89 -0.54
C ILE A 39 -6.36 -11.88 -1.68
N LYS A 40 -5.24 -12.23 -2.29
CA LYS A 40 -5.18 -13.20 -3.39
C LYS A 40 -5.67 -14.57 -2.95
N ASP A 41 -5.32 -14.99 -1.73
CA ASP A 41 -5.71 -16.29 -1.19
C ASP A 41 -7.19 -16.34 -0.83
N TYR A 42 -7.76 -15.23 -0.33
CA TYR A 42 -9.13 -15.18 0.15
C TYR A 42 -10.16 -14.98 -0.95
N LYS A 43 -9.80 -14.38 -2.08
CA LYS A 43 -10.75 -14.16 -3.19
C LYS A 43 -11.41 -15.45 -3.70
N PRO A 44 -10.65 -16.54 -3.96
CA PRO A 44 -11.28 -17.81 -4.34
C PRO A 44 -12.20 -18.39 -3.26
N LEU A 45 -11.81 -18.21 -1.99
CA LEU A 45 -12.63 -18.66 -0.87
C LEU A 45 -13.95 -17.91 -0.79
N LEU A 46 -13.92 -16.60 -1.08
CA LEU A 46 -15.14 -15.78 -1.12
C LEU A 46 -16.05 -16.25 -2.26
N ASP A 47 -15.49 -16.48 -3.44
CA ASP A 47 -16.26 -16.96 -4.60
C ASP A 47 -16.92 -18.30 -4.29
N GLU A 48 -16.21 -19.20 -3.62
CA GLU A 48 -16.75 -20.48 -3.17
C GLU A 48 -17.88 -20.31 -2.16
N ALA A 49 -17.72 -19.41 -1.19
CA ALA A 49 -18.76 -19.13 -0.21
C ALA A 49 -20.04 -18.59 -0.86
N ILE A 50 -19.90 -17.71 -1.85
CA ILE A 50 -21.03 -17.18 -2.62
C ILE A 50 -21.71 -18.30 -3.38
N LYS A 51 -20.93 -19.13 -4.07
CA LYS A 51 -21.43 -20.26 -4.87
C LYS A 51 -22.21 -21.27 -4.01
N ASN A 52 -21.74 -21.50 -2.78
CA ASN A 52 -22.34 -22.46 -1.85
C ASN A 52 -23.43 -21.85 -0.96
N ASN A 53 -23.77 -20.57 -1.17
CA ASN A 53 -24.77 -19.85 -0.37
C ASN A 53 -24.43 -19.81 1.13
N ASN A 54 -23.12 -19.79 1.44
CA ASN A 54 -22.63 -19.69 2.81
C ASN A 54 -22.52 -18.21 3.19
N PHE A 55 -23.64 -17.62 3.59
CA PHE A 55 -23.72 -16.17 3.83
C PHE A 55 -22.86 -15.70 4.98
N ASP A 56 -22.76 -16.46 6.05
CA ASP A 56 -21.92 -16.09 7.19
C ASP A 56 -20.45 -16.01 6.82
N ARG A 57 -19.98 -16.99 6.05
CA ARG A 57 -18.61 -17.03 5.55
C ARG A 57 -18.34 -15.92 4.54
N GLU A 58 -19.31 -15.66 3.66
CA GLU A 58 -19.22 -14.56 2.69
C GLU A 58 -19.04 -13.22 3.39
N ILE A 59 -19.83 -12.93 4.41
CA ILE A 59 -19.74 -11.69 5.19
C ILE A 59 -18.38 -11.59 5.89
N ALA A 60 -17.94 -12.67 6.54
CA ALA A 60 -16.65 -12.70 7.24
C ALA A 60 -15.48 -12.47 6.29
N LEU A 61 -15.49 -13.10 5.11
CA LEU A 61 -14.44 -12.96 4.11
C LEU A 61 -14.43 -11.56 3.49
N LYS A 62 -15.59 -10.99 3.20
CA LYS A 62 -15.70 -9.61 2.69
C LYS A 62 -15.12 -8.60 3.68
N LYS A 63 -15.44 -8.78 4.96
CA LYS A 63 -14.91 -7.91 6.01
C LYS A 63 -13.40 -8.02 6.12
N GLU A 64 -12.85 -9.22 6.06
CA GLU A 64 -11.41 -9.46 6.11
C GLU A 64 -10.70 -8.86 4.90
N LEU A 65 -11.26 -9.03 3.70
CA LEU A 65 -10.73 -8.42 2.48
C LEU A 65 -10.70 -6.89 2.57
N GLU A 66 -11.76 -6.30 3.10
CA GLU A 66 -11.82 -4.85 3.31
C GLU A 66 -10.71 -4.39 4.27
N ASN A 67 -10.51 -5.10 5.37
CA ASN A 67 -9.44 -4.79 6.32
C ASN A 67 -8.05 -4.88 5.67
N LEU A 68 -7.82 -5.91 4.86
CA LEU A 68 -6.54 -6.10 4.16
C LEU A 68 -6.31 -4.99 3.13
N GLU A 69 -7.34 -4.60 2.40
CA GLU A 69 -7.24 -3.48 1.46
C GLU A 69 -6.95 -2.16 2.17
N ASN A 70 -7.55 -1.94 3.34
CA ASN A 70 -7.28 -0.77 4.17
C ASN A 70 -5.83 -0.73 4.66
N ILE A 71 -5.26 -1.88 5.01
CA ILE A 71 -3.84 -1.97 5.38
C ILE A 71 -2.96 -1.51 4.22
N CYS A 72 -3.23 -2.01 3.02
CA CYS A 72 -2.48 -1.61 1.83
C CYS A 72 -2.58 -0.11 1.57
N THR A 73 -3.79 0.43 1.57
CA THR A 73 -4.04 1.86 1.30
C THR A 73 -3.39 2.74 2.36
N THR A 74 -3.54 2.39 3.63
CA THR A 74 -2.98 3.16 4.75
C THR A 74 -1.45 3.15 4.70
N ASN A 75 -0.85 1.99 4.47
CA ASN A 75 0.61 1.86 4.41
C ASN A 75 1.18 2.58 3.20
N GLU A 76 0.54 2.50 2.04
CA GLU A 76 0.96 3.23 0.85
C GLU A 76 0.95 4.74 1.10
N LYS A 77 -0.08 5.25 1.75
CA LYS A 77 -0.19 6.65 2.09
C LYS A 77 0.90 7.08 3.07
N THR A 78 1.18 6.24 4.06
CA THR A 78 2.24 6.49 5.04
C THR A 78 3.62 6.53 4.37
N ILE A 79 3.88 5.58 3.46
CA ILE A 79 5.13 5.55 2.70
C ILE A 79 5.28 6.83 1.87
N ASP A 80 4.22 7.26 1.17
CA ASP A 80 4.24 8.48 0.38
C ASP A 80 4.62 9.68 1.24
N GLN A 81 4.03 9.83 2.42
CA GLN A 81 4.33 10.92 3.34
C GLN A 81 5.77 10.87 3.85
N MET A 82 6.27 9.69 4.15
CA MET A 82 7.67 9.51 4.58
C MET A 82 8.65 9.92 3.49
N VAL A 83 8.33 9.56 2.24
CA VAL A 83 9.17 9.90 1.11
C VAL A 83 9.14 11.40 0.81
N TYR A 84 7.97 12.05 0.91
CA TYR A 84 7.87 13.50 0.74
C TYR A 84 8.77 14.23 1.75
N LYS A 85 8.80 13.75 2.98
CA LYS A 85 9.66 14.27 4.03
C LYS A 85 11.14 14.07 3.72
N LEU A 86 11.47 12.88 3.23
CA LEU A 86 12.84 12.50 2.90
C LEU A 86 13.42 13.40 1.80
N TYR A 87 12.61 13.74 0.80
CA TYR A 87 13.01 14.62 -0.31
C TYR A 87 12.75 16.09 -0.03
N ASP A 88 12.20 16.42 1.14
CA ASP A 88 11.84 17.78 1.53
C ASP A 88 11.00 18.47 0.45
N LEU A 89 9.96 17.79 -0.02
CA LEU A 89 9.13 18.29 -1.09
C LEU A 89 8.22 19.43 -0.61
N THR A 90 8.10 20.45 -1.46
CA THR A 90 7.13 21.53 -1.23
C THR A 90 5.71 21.03 -1.53
N PRO A 91 4.64 21.75 -1.03
CA PRO A 91 3.27 21.37 -1.37
C PRO A 91 3.00 21.28 -2.86
N ASP A 92 3.60 22.16 -3.67
CA ASP A 92 3.45 22.15 -5.13
C ASP A 92 4.09 20.92 -5.75
N GLU A 93 5.27 20.55 -5.27
CA GLU A 93 5.96 19.33 -5.72
C GLU A 93 5.18 18.07 -5.37
N ILE A 94 4.57 18.04 -4.18
CA ILE A 94 3.72 16.93 -3.75
C ILE A 94 2.53 16.77 -4.69
N LYS A 95 1.91 17.87 -5.10
CA LYS A 95 0.80 17.85 -6.07
C LYS A 95 1.23 17.23 -7.39
N ILE A 96 2.42 17.54 -7.87
CA ILE A 96 2.97 16.96 -9.11
C ILE A 96 3.12 15.45 -8.96
N VAL A 97 3.69 14.99 -7.85
CA VAL A 97 3.90 13.56 -7.58
C VAL A 97 2.56 12.82 -7.47
N GLU A 98 1.56 13.43 -6.85
CA GLU A 98 0.25 12.81 -6.70
C GLU A 98 -0.61 12.87 -7.96
N GLY A 99 -0.16 13.59 -8.98
CA GLY A 99 -0.88 13.70 -10.25
C GLY A 99 -2.10 14.60 -10.19
N VAL A 100 -2.09 15.55 -9.30
CA VAL A 100 -3.22 16.46 -9.07
C VAL A 100 -2.99 17.80 -9.78
#